data_9e37e906d69d53753d8d86010e7e5917
#
_entry.id   9e37e906d69d53753d8d86010e7e5917
#
_cell.length_a   1.000
_cell.length_b   1.000
_cell.length_c   1.000
_cell.angle_alpha   90.00
_cell.angle_beta   90.00
_cell.angle_gamma   90.00
#
_symmetry.space_group_name_H-M   'P 1'
#
loop_
_entity.id
_entity.type
_entity.pdbx_description
1 polymer ?
#
loop_
_entity_poly.entity_id
_entity_poly.type
_entity_poly.pdbx_seq_one_letter_code
_entity_poly.pdbx_strand_id
1 'polypeptide(L)'
;MIKENIVSLVDGFTVELNPKVRHKLNSIPLDKKNNVYITYLPDATENDILETVDFVSKQELTPITHLPARTMKDLDHVSDFLKELRNRTDSKKILVIGGGGNQNGSVSSSLEILESGLLKDNDFEEIGIAGHPEGSPDIDQNTVNEFLDKKYELSKNKNLSLELVTQFFFNAEPFIKWCKFLDNSNIKLPVRVGFPGPASFKTLLNFGIMSGVGNSLSFLKKNSSKVTDLLTKTSNDEMFIELANFSEEQSSFKNFHCFPF
;
A
#
# COMPACT_ATOMS: atom_id res chain seq x y z
N MET A 1 -2.50 -19.41 -20.66
CA MET A 1 -3.48 -18.41 -20.15
C MET A 1 -3.26 -18.10 -18.67
N ILE A 2 -3.72 -18.86 -17.66
CA ILE A 2 -3.58 -18.48 -16.22
C ILE A 2 -2.13 -18.20 -15.81
N LYS A 3 -1.18 -19.05 -16.18
CA LYS A 3 0.24 -18.88 -15.86
C LYS A 3 0.83 -17.62 -16.50
N GLU A 4 0.50 -17.32 -17.73
CA GLU A 4 0.95 -16.12 -18.44
C GLU A 4 0.34 -14.87 -17.81
N ASN A 5 -0.92 -14.95 -17.41
CA ASN A 5 -1.60 -13.86 -16.69
C ASN A 5 -0.95 -13.57 -15.34
N ILE A 6 -0.66 -14.60 -14.53
CA ILE A 6 0.07 -14.43 -13.26
C ILE A 6 1.43 -13.79 -13.51
N VAL A 7 2.20 -14.25 -14.49
CA VAL A 7 3.51 -13.67 -14.83
C VAL A 7 3.38 -12.18 -15.20
N SER A 8 2.38 -11.82 -15.99
CA SER A 8 2.11 -10.42 -16.35
C SER A 8 1.74 -9.57 -15.14
N LEU A 9 0.97 -10.09 -14.19
CA LEU A 9 0.54 -9.38 -12.99
C LEU A 9 1.67 -9.21 -11.96
N VAL A 10 2.64 -10.12 -11.93
CA VAL A 10 3.80 -10.00 -11.04
C VAL A 10 4.96 -9.24 -11.69
N ASP A 11 4.96 -9.01 -13.01
CA ASP A 11 6.01 -8.20 -13.65
C ASP A 11 5.93 -6.75 -13.14
N GLY A 12 7.03 -6.26 -12.58
CA GLY A 12 7.10 -4.93 -11.97
C GLY A 12 6.26 -4.80 -10.68
N PHE A 13 6.09 -5.91 -9.93
CA PHE A 13 5.48 -5.82 -8.59
C PHE A 13 6.18 -4.79 -7.72
N THR A 14 5.48 -4.25 -6.75
CA THR A 14 6.05 -3.29 -5.81
C THR A 14 6.27 -3.94 -4.44
N VAL A 15 7.19 -3.42 -3.66
CA VAL A 15 7.54 -4.00 -2.35
C VAL A 15 7.62 -2.92 -1.29
N GLU A 16 7.12 -3.21 -0.09
CA GLU A 16 7.33 -2.34 1.07
C GLU A 16 8.72 -2.53 1.68
N LEU A 17 9.28 -1.46 2.21
CA LEU A 17 10.56 -1.44 2.89
C LEU A 17 10.46 -0.65 4.20
N ASN A 18 10.72 -1.32 5.31
CA ASN A 18 10.88 -0.67 6.60
C ASN A 18 12.31 -0.08 6.71
N PRO A 19 12.46 1.21 7.00
CA PRO A 19 13.76 1.87 7.14
C PRO A 19 14.74 1.16 8.07
N LYS A 20 14.25 0.61 9.18
CA LYS A 20 15.08 -0.10 10.17
C LYS A 20 15.77 -1.37 9.64
N VAL A 21 15.19 -1.95 8.59
CA VAL A 21 15.71 -3.18 7.97
C VAL A 21 16.05 -3.00 6.50
N ARG A 22 16.32 -1.75 6.07
CA ARG A 22 16.58 -1.40 4.65
C ARG A 22 17.65 -2.27 3.98
N HIS A 23 18.62 -2.76 4.74
CA HIS A 23 19.65 -3.67 4.21
C HIS A 23 19.10 -4.99 3.64
N LYS A 24 17.93 -5.44 4.10
CA LYS A 24 17.25 -6.65 3.58
C LYS A 24 16.83 -6.50 2.12
N LEU A 25 16.68 -5.29 1.60
CA LEU A 25 16.35 -5.04 0.20
C LEU A 25 17.35 -5.74 -0.74
N ASN A 26 18.62 -5.78 -0.35
CA ASN A 26 19.69 -6.43 -1.13
C ASN A 26 19.48 -7.94 -1.33
N SER A 27 18.63 -8.58 -0.54
CA SER A 27 18.30 -10.01 -0.64
C SER A 27 17.06 -10.31 -1.49
N ILE A 28 16.34 -9.27 -1.95
CA ILE A 28 15.15 -9.41 -2.79
C ILE A 28 15.59 -9.21 -4.24
N PRO A 29 15.27 -10.14 -5.15
CA PRO A 29 15.62 -10.02 -6.57
C PRO A 29 14.72 -8.98 -7.27
N LEU A 30 15.06 -7.71 -7.13
CA LEU A 30 14.39 -6.58 -7.76
C LEU A 30 15.17 -6.10 -8.98
N ASP A 31 14.46 -5.53 -9.93
CA ASP A 31 15.02 -4.84 -11.10
C ASP A 31 14.47 -3.40 -11.17
N LYS A 32 14.93 -2.62 -12.18
CA LYS A 32 14.53 -1.20 -12.34
C LYS A 32 13.02 -0.99 -12.57
N LYS A 33 12.25 -2.03 -12.85
CA LYS A 33 10.79 -1.95 -12.99
C LYS A 33 10.09 -1.94 -11.62
N ASN A 34 10.77 -2.46 -10.59
CA ASN A 34 10.18 -2.55 -9.26
C ASN A 34 10.28 -1.21 -8.53
N ASN A 35 9.15 -0.75 -8.02
CA ASN A 35 9.10 0.39 -7.13
C ASN A 35 9.14 -0.07 -5.67
N VAL A 36 9.82 0.69 -4.82
CA VAL A 36 9.98 0.38 -3.39
C VAL A 36 9.21 1.39 -2.55
N TYR A 37 8.19 0.93 -1.85
CA TYR A 37 7.40 1.75 -0.93
C TYR A 37 8.09 1.82 0.42
N ILE A 38 8.48 3.01 0.84
CA ILE A 38 9.17 3.25 2.11
C ILE A 38 8.14 3.54 3.18
N THR A 39 7.98 2.62 4.14
CA THR A 39 7.01 2.75 5.22
C THR A 39 7.43 3.84 6.20
N TYR A 40 6.50 4.73 6.55
CA TYR A 40 6.71 5.70 7.61
C TYR A 40 5.95 5.23 8.86
N LEU A 41 6.61 4.44 9.69
CA LEU A 41 6.06 3.92 10.93
C LEU A 41 6.15 4.96 12.05
N PRO A 42 5.30 4.88 13.11
CA PRO A 42 5.28 5.87 14.18
C PRO A 42 6.60 6.06 14.94
N ASP A 43 7.46 5.05 14.91
CA ASP A 43 8.77 5.03 15.57
C ASP A 43 9.95 5.32 14.61
N ALA A 44 9.66 5.70 13.37
CA ALA A 44 10.65 6.16 12.39
C ALA A 44 10.75 7.69 12.42
N THR A 45 11.96 8.19 12.26
CA THR A 45 12.21 9.62 12.08
C THR A 45 12.16 10.00 10.59
N GLU A 46 11.95 11.27 10.29
CA GLU A 46 12.05 11.76 8.90
C GLU A 46 13.42 11.47 8.29
N ASN A 47 14.48 11.62 9.09
CA ASN A 47 15.83 11.30 8.63
C ASN A 47 15.98 9.83 8.24
N ASP A 48 15.36 8.89 8.99
CA ASP A 48 15.36 7.46 8.61
C ASP A 48 14.70 7.25 7.25
N ILE A 49 13.61 7.97 6.98
CA ILE A 49 12.90 7.92 5.70
C ILE A 49 13.79 8.46 4.58
N LEU A 50 14.35 9.66 4.76
CA LEU A 50 15.19 10.33 3.76
C LEU A 50 16.46 9.52 3.44
N GLU A 51 17.14 8.96 4.46
CA GLU A 51 18.27 8.07 4.25
C GLU A 51 17.87 6.78 3.50
N THR A 52 16.64 6.30 3.71
CA THR A 52 16.13 5.12 2.99
C THR A 52 15.79 5.47 1.54
N VAL A 53 15.30 6.68 1.26
CA VAL A 53 15.13 7.19 -0.12
C VAL A 53 16.48 7.18 -0.84
N ASP A 54 17.53 7.74 -0.22
CA ASP A 54 18.89 7.73 -0.77
C ASP A 54 19.39 6.28 -1.01
N PHE A 55 19.14 5.38 -0.07
CA PHE A 55 19.55 3.98 -0.16
C PHE A 55 18.89 3.26 -1.33
N VAL A 56 17.58 3.46 -1.54
CA VAL A 56 16.81 2.87 -2.65
C VAL A 56 17.25 3.46 -3.99
N SER A 57 17.38 4.79 -4.06
CA SER A 57 17.80 5.50 -5.28
C SER A 57 19.21 5.08 -5.75
N LYS A 58 20.14 4.83 -4.81
CA LYS A 58 21.50 4.33 -5.14
C LYS A 58 21.49 2.93 -5.77
N GLN A 59 20.42 2.16 -5.60
CA GLN A 59 20.23 0.87 -6.26
C GLN A 59 19.52 0.97 -7.60
N GLU A 60 19.33 2.19 -8.10
CA GLU A 60 18.61 2.50 -9.34
C GLU A 60 17.13 2.03 -9.31
N LEU A 61 16.56 1.87 -8.09
CA LEU A 61 15.15 1.58 -7.87
C LEU A 61 14.39 2.89 -7.62
N THR A 62 13.08 2.88 -7.88
CA THR A 62 12.21 4.05 -7.66
C THR A 62 11.64 4.02 -6.23
N PRO A 63 12.02 4.94 -5.34
CA PRO A 63 11.41 5.05 -4.02
C PRO A 63 10.05 5.72 -4.11
N ILE A 64 9.07 5.17 -3.37
CA ILE A 64 7.74 5.75 -3.14
C ILE A 64 7.56 5.90 -1.63
N THR A 65 7.58 7.12 -1.14
CA THR A 65 7.51 7.37 0.30
C THR A 65 6.08 7.37 0.78
N HIS A 66 5.81 6.73 1.92
CA HIS A 66 4.56 6.94 2.65
C HIS A 66 4.55 8.33 3.26
N LEU A 67 3.43 9.04 3.09
CA LEU A 67 3.15 10.33 3.72
C LEU A 67 1.93 10.16 4.63
N PRO A 68 2.12 9.81 5.92
CA PRO A 68 1.03 9.63 6.87
C PRO A 68 0.59 10.99 7.43
N ALA A 69 -0.62 11.42 7.10
CA ALA A 69 -1.18 12.71 7.48
C ALA A 69 -1.10 12.99 8.99
N ARG A 70 -1.53 12.01 9.81
CA ARG A 70 -1.60 12.14 11.27
C ARG A 70 -0.22 12.22 11.96
N THR A 71 0.86 11.92 11.24
CA THR A 71 2.24 12.11 11.71
C THR A 71 2.73 13.53 11.45
N MET A 72 2.15 14.22 10.46
CA MET A 72 2.52 15.59 10.12
C MET A 72 1.98 16.59 11.12
N LYS A 73 2.82 17.57 11.48
CA LYS A 73 2.48 18.60 12.45
C LYS A 73 1.43 19.59 11.89
N ASP A 74 1.66 20.06 10.68
CA ASP A 74 0.82 20.99 9.94
C ASP A 74 1.15 20.90 8.43
N LEU A 75 0.50 21.69 7.59
CA LEU A 75 0.73 21.71 6.14
C LEU A 75 2.09 22.34 5.77
N ASP A 76 2.66 23.22 6.56
CA ASP A 76 4.01 23.75 6.35
C ASP A 76 5.03 22.62 6.52
N HIS A 77 4.88 21.81 7.56
CA HIS A 77 5.70 20.61 7.76
C HIS A 77 5.57 19.62 6.59
N VAL A 78 4.35 19.39 6.06
CA VAL A 78 4.15 18.59 4.84
C VAL A 78 4.93 19.18 3.68
N SER A 79 4.84 20.50 3.44
CA SER A 79 5.56 21.19 2.37
C SER A 79 7.07 21.00 2.47
N ASP A 80 7.62 21.17 3.66
CA ASP A 80 9.07 21.06 3.89
C ASP A 80 9.55 19.61 3.68
N PHE A 81 8.80 18.63 4.18
CA PHE A 81 9.11 17.22 3.94
C PHE A 81 9.07 16.85 2.45
N LEU A 82 8.08 17.35 1.70
CA LEU A 82 7.99 17.12 0.26
C LEU A 82 9.17 17.73 -0.49
N LYS A 83 9.61 18.94 -0.13
CA LYS A 83 10.82 19.58 -0.71
C LYS A 83 12.07 18.74 -0.43
N GLU A 84 12.24 18.25 0.81
CA GLU A 84 13.37 17.39 1.15
C GLU A 84 13.36 16.07 0.36
N LEU A 85 12.20 15.47 0.14
CA LEU A 85 12.07 14.30 -0.73
C LEU A 85 12.51 14.62 -2.16
N ARG A 86 12.07 15.75 -2.74
CA ARG A 86 12.45 16.17 -4.09
C ARG A 86 13.96 16.43 -4.24
N ASN A 87 14.64 16.88 -3.18
CA ASN A 87 16.09 17.05 -3.18
C ASN A 87 16.87 15.73 -3.24
N ARG A 88 16.20 14.59 -2.94
CA ARG A 88 16.85 13.26 -2.83
C ARG A 88 16.47 12.28 -3.93
N THR A 89 15.37 12.53 -4.63
CA THR A 89 14.89 11.60 -5.66
C THR A 89 14.11 12.32 -6.75
N ASP A 90 14.25 11.81 -7.97
CA ASP A 90 13.43 12.24 -9.12
C ASP A 90 12.07 11.51 -9.18
N SER A 91 11.77 10.62 -8.23
CA SER A 91 10.49 9.94 -8.17
C SER A 91 9.33 10.92 -8.00
N LYS A 92 8.39 10.90 -8.92
CA LYS A 92 7.16 11.71 -8.88
C LYS A 92 6.00 10.96 -8.22
N LYS A 93 6.31 9.89 -7.49
CA LYS A 93 5.34 8.99 -6.87
C LYS A 93 5.38 9.12 -5.36
N ILE A 94 4.20 9.09 -4.73
CA ILE A 94 4.06 9.16 -3.28
C ILE A 94 2.81 8.39 -2.84
N LEU A 95 2.81 7.79 -1.64
CA LEU A 95 1.63 7.16 -1.05
C LEU A 95 1.12 7.99 0.12
N VAL A 96 -0.03 8.64 -0.05
CA VAL A 96 -0.65 9.49 0.96
C VAL A 96 -1.70 8.70 1.75
N ILE A 97 -1.44 8.50 3.03
CA ILE A 97 -2.28 7.71 3.94
C ILE A 97 -2.71 8.52 5.15
N GLY A 98 -3.73 8.06 5.87
CA GLY A 98 -4.12 8.66 7.14
C GLY A 98 -3.04 8.53 8.21
N GLY A 99 -2.39 7.36 8.25
CA GLY A 99 -1.45 6.96 9.29
C GLY A 99 -2.17 6.37 10.51
N GLY A 100 -1.52 5.38 11.14
CA GLY A 100 -1.97 4.78 12.41
C GLY A 100 -1.52 5.58 13.62
N GLY A 101 -2.10 5.26 14.79
CA GLY A 101 -1.71 5.86 16.06
C GLY A 101 -2.31 7.24 16.36
N ASN A 102 -1.71 7.95 17.30
CA ASN A 102 -2.20 9.27 17.72
C ASN A 102 -1.86 10.33 16.68
N GLN A 103 -2.76 11.30 16.53
CA GLN A 103 -2.51 12.48 15.71
C GLN A 103 -1.45 13.36 16.37
N ASN A 104 -0.40 13.72 15.60
CA ASN A 104 0.74 14.50 16.11
C ASN A 104 0.55 16.02 15.99
N GLY A 105 -0.33 16.46 15.09
CA GLY A 105 -0.51 17.89 14.80
C GLY A 105 -1.90 18.22 14.31
N SER A 106 -2.02 19.23 13.45
CA SER A 106 -3.31 19.71 12.93
C SER A 106 -3.81 18.91 11.72
N VAL A 107 -2.92 18.21 10.97
CA VAL A 107 -3.32 17.43 9.80
C VAL A 107 -3.96 16.12 10.24
N SER A 108 -5.25 15.97 10.01
CA SER A 108 -6.04 14.85 10.53
C SER A 108 -6.28 13.73 9.50
N SER A 109 -6.22 14.04 8.22
CA SER A 109 -6.57 13.10 7.16
C SER A 109 -5.71 13.25 5.90
N SER A 110 -5.57 12.15 5.15
CA SER A 110 -4.96 12.19 3.82
C SER A 110 -5.72 13.07 2.83
N LEU A 111 -7.03 13.29 3.04
CA LEU A 111 -7.83 14.18 2.19
C LEU A 111 -7.34 15.63 2.28
N GLU A 112 -7.01 16.14 3.47
CA GLU A 112 -6.47 17.49 3.66
C GLU A 112 -5.17 17.70 2.86
N ILE A 113 -4.27 16.71 2.85
CA ILE A 113 -3.04 16.77 2.04
C ILE A 113 -3.36 16.81 0.56
N LEU A 114 -4.32 16.00 0.08
CA LEU A 114 -4.74 16.01 -1.33
C LEU A 114 -5.41 17.34 -1.72
N GLU A 115 -6.17 17.95 -0.80
CA GLU A 115 -6.85 19.23 -1.02
C GLU A 115 -5.90 20.42 -1.01
N SER A 116 -4.78 20.36 -0.28
CA SER A 116 -3.85 21.47 -0.11
C SER A 116 -3.17 21.94 -1.40
N GLY A 117 -3.02 21.04 -2.38
CA GLY A 117 -2.27 21.32 -3.62
C GLY A 117 -0.76 21.09 -3.49
N LEU A 118 -0.23 20.89 -2.28
CA LEU A 118 1.21 20.75 -2.00
C LEU A 118 1.90 19.63 -2.79
N LEU A 119 1.18 18.55 -3.10
CA LEU A 119 1.73 17.46 -3.90
C LEU A 119 2.08 17.93 -5.31
N LYS A 120 1.18 18.66 -5.95
CA LYS A 120 1.38 19.21 -7.28
C LYS A 120 2.45 20.31 -7.28
N ASP A 121 2.45 21.18 -6.27
CA ASP A 121 3.44 22.26 -6.11
C ASP A 121 4.86 21.71 -5.92
N ASN A 122 4.99 20.49 -5.43
CA ASN A 122 6.24 19.76 -5.28
C ASN A 122 6.44 18.66 -6.35
N ASP A 123 5.75 18.74 -7.48
CA ASP A 123 5.95 17.89 -8.66
C ASP A 123 5.69 16.38 -8.44
N PHE A 124 4.76 16.03 -7.50
CA PHE A 124 4.25 14.68 -7.37
C PHE A 124 3.04 14.47 -8.27
N GLU A 125 3.12 13.53 -9.19
CA GLU A 125 2.16 13.29 -10.26
C GLU A 125 1.35 11.99 -10.06
N GLU A 126 1.98 10.93 -9.57
CA GLU A 126 1.32 9.64 -9.30
C GLU A 126 1.14 9.47 -7.79
N ILE A 127 -0.10 9.50 -7.35
CA ILE A 127 -0.44 9.53 -5.93
C ILE A 127 -1.17 8.25 -5.54
N GLY A 128 -0.51 7.41 -4.74
CA GLY A 128 -1.16 6.29 -4.08
C GLY A 128 -2.03 6.76 -2.92
N ILE A 129 -3.18 6.13 -2.73
CA ILE A 129 -4.03 6.25 -1.56
C ILE A 129 -4.38 4.88 -1.02
N ALA A 130 -4.67 4.79 0.29
CA ALA A 130 -4.98 3.51 0.91
C ALA A 130 -6.31 2.92 0.41
N GLY A 131 -6.29 1.63 0.05
CA GLY A 131 -7.46 0.80 -0.21
C GLY A 131 -7.69 -0.19 0.93
N HIS A 132 -8.94 -0.36 1.35
CA HIS A 132 -9.33 -1.17 2.51
C HIS A 132 -10.34 -2.27 2.15
N PRO A 133 -9.92 -3.36 1.48
CA PRO A 133 -10.84 -4.45 1.10
C PRO A 133 -11.55 -5.11 2.28
N GLU A 134 -10.89 -5.15 3.45
CA GLU A 134 -11.45 -5.75 4.68
C GLU A 134 -11.85 -4.71 5.73
N GLY A 135 -11.86 -3.42 5.35
CA GLY A 135 -12.07 -2.31 6.28
C GLY A 135 -10.79 -1.83 6.93
N SER A 136 -10.93 -1.03 7.97
CA SER A 136 -9.83 -0.48 8.77
C SER A 136 -10.08 -0.78 10.25
N PRO A 137 -9.05 -1.10 11.05
CA PRO A 137 -9.23 -1.29 12.49
C PRO A 137 -9.58 0.01 13.23
N ASP A 138 -9.19 1.15 12.66
CA ASP A 138 -9.26 2.46 13.32
C ASP A 138 -10.45 3.32 12.85
N ILE A 139 -11.10 2.95 11.74
CA ILE A 139 -12.13 3.77 11.08
C ILE A 139 -13.28 2.85 10.66
N ASP A 140 -14.53 3.24 10.95
CA ASP A 140 -15.70 2.49 10.50
C ASP A 140 -15.84 2.49 8.98
N GLN A 141 -16.52 1.44 8.46
CA GLN A 141 -16.61 1.21 7.01
C GLN A 141 -17.34 2.33 6.25
N ASN A 142 -18.32 2.96 6.85
CA ASN A 142 -19.06 4.04 6.19
C ASN A 142 -18.15 5.25 6.00
N THR A 143 -17.38 5.60 7.03
CA THR A 143 -16.38 6.67 6.99
C THR A 143 -15.29 6.35 5.96
N VAL A 144 -14.78 5.11 5.90
CA VAL A 144 -13.80 4.67 4.89
C VAL A 144 -14.35 4.91 3.47
N ASN A 145 -15.59 4.48 3.22
CA ASN A 145 -16.23 4.63 1.92
C ASN A 145 -16.47 6.11 1.57
N GLU A 146 -16.97 6.91 2.51
CA GLU A 146 -17.19 8.35 2.32
C GLU A 146 -15.89 9.08 1.95
N PHE A 147 -14.78 8.80 2.66
CA PHE A 147 -13.49 9.40 2.34
C PHE A 147 -12.94 8.93 0.99
N LEU A 148 -13.20 7.70 0.59
CA LEU A 148 -12.82 7.21 -0.72
C LEU A 148 -13.57 7.95 -1.83
N ASP A 149 -14.87 8.11 -1.69
CA ASP A 149 -15.70 8.88 -2.62
C ASP A 149 -15.21 10.33 -2.75
N LYS A 150 -14.95 10.99 -1.61
CA LYS A 150 -14.43 12.38 -1.59
C LYS A 150 -13.10 12.50 -2.31
N LYS A 151 -12.17 11.56 -2.11
CA LYS A 151 -10.87 11.54 -2.78
C LYS A 151 -11.02 11.30 -4.29
N TYR A 152 -11.92 10.41 -4.67
CA TYR A 152 -12.20 10.14 -6.08
C TYR A 152 -12.79 11.37 -6.78
N GLU A 153 -13.79 12.05 -6.19
CA GLU A 153 -14.34 13.30 -6.72
C GLU A 153 -13.27 14.40 -6.77
N LEU A 154 -12.46 14.54 -5.73
CA LEU A 154 -11.35 15.48 -5.70
C LEU A 154 -10.36 15.23 -6.83
N SER A 155 -10.05 13.95 -7.13
CA SER A 155 -9.12 13.59 -8.20
C SER A 155 -9.61 14.05 -9.57
N LYS A 156 -10.91 13.93 -9.84
CA LYS A 156 -11.52 14.41 -11.08
C LYS A 156 -11.47 15.94 -11.17
N ASN A 157 -11.83 16.61 -10.07
CA ASN A 157 -11.89 18.07 -10.03
C ASN A 157 -10.52 18.74 -10.15
N LYS A 158 -9.48 18.15 -9.56
CA LYS A 158 -8.11 18.69 -9.55
C LYS A 158 -7.18 18.02 -10.58
N ASN A 159 -7.68 17.07 -11.37
CA ASN A 159 -6.91 16.27 -12.32
C ASN A 159 -5.69 15.61 -11.64
N LEU A 160 -5.95 14.91 -10.53
CA LEU A 160 -4.93 14.13 -9.83
C LEU A 160 -4.92 12.69 -10.34
N SER A 161 -3.73 12.15 -10.63
CA SER A 161 -3.57 10.74 -10.96
C SER A 161 -3.51 9.91 -9.68
N LEU A 162 -4.65 9.38 -9.25
CA LEU A 162 -4.74 8.53 -8.07
C LEU A 162 -4.69 7.03 -8.43
N GLU A 163 -4.07 6.24 -7.56
CA GLU A 163 -4.17 4.78 -7.55
C GLU A 163 -4.47 4.27 -6.12
N LEU A 164 -5.18 3.16 -6.02
CA LEU A 164 -5.45 2.49 -4.77
C LEU A 164 -4.33 1.47 -4.47
N VAL A 165 -3.75 1.55 -3.29
CA VAL A 165 -2.82 0.54 -2.77
C VAL A 165 -3.49 -0.15 -1.60
N THR A 166 -3.80 -1.45 -1.74
CA THR A 166 -4.54 -2.16 -0.69
C THR A 166 -3.62 -2.65 0.40
N GLN A 167 -4.16 -2.79 1.61
CA GLN A 167 -3.56 -3.63 2.63
C GLN A 167 -3.46 -5.07 2.10
N PHE A 168 -2.51 -5.86 2.62
CA PHE A 168 -2.43 -7.28 2.30
C PHE A 168 -3.65 -8.03 2.88
N PHE A 169 -3.94 -9.18 2.31
CA PHE A 169 -4.96 -10.11 2.78
C PHE A 169 -4.52 -11.56 2.50
N PHE A 170 -5.22 -12.52 3.10
CA PHE A 170 -4.88 -13.96 2.99
C PHE A 170 -5.86 -14.74 2.12
N ASN A 171 -6.92 -14.10 1.62
CA ASN A 171 -7.97 -14.68 0.80
C ASN A 171 -8.48 -13.64 -0.20
N ALA A 172 -8.67 -14.01 -1.45
CA ALA A 172 -9.12 -13.11 -2.51
C ALA A 172 -10.59 -12.64 -2.35
N GLU A 173 -11.44 -13.38 -1.64
CA GLU A 173 -12.88 -13.10 -1.56
C GLU A 173 -13.22 -11.68 -1.05
N PRO A 174 -12.62 -11.16 0.05
CA PRO A 174 -12.87 -9.78 0.49
C PRO A 174 -12.50 -8.75 -0.57
N PHE A 175 -11.36 -8.95 -1.24
CA PHE A 175 -10.91 -8.07 -2.32
C PHE A 175 -11.88 -8.07 -3.50
N ILE A 176 -12.32 -9.25 -3.94
CA ILE A 176 -13.29 -9.38 -5.05
C ILE A 176 -14.61 -8.68 -4.70
N LYS A 177 -15.10 -8.83 -3.46
CA LYS A 177 -16.30 -8.12 -2.98
C LYS A 177 -16.10 -6.61 -3.00
N TRP A 178 -14.94 -6.16 -2.57
CA TRP A 178 -14.60 -4.74 -2.55
C TRP A 178 -14.48 -4.14 -3.96
N CYS A 179 -13.90 -4.87 -4.93
CA CYS A 179 -13.89 -4.43 -6.32
C CYS A 179 -15.31 -4.26 -6.89
N LYS A 180 -16.23 -5.19 -6.57
CA LYS A 180 -17.64 -5.04 -6.95
C LYS A 180 -18.30 -3.81 -6.31
N PHE A 181 -17.92 -3.48 -5.07
CA PHE A 181 -18.36 -2.23 -4.44
C PHE A 181 -17.81 -1.00 -5.20
N LEU A 182 -16.53 -0.98 -5.57
CA LEU A 182 -15.95 0.11 -6.37
C LEU A 182 -16.69 0.30 -7.70
N ASP A 183 -16.96 -0.79 -8.40
CA ASP A 183 -17.72 -0.75 -9.67
C ASP A 183 -19.13 -0.20 -9.48
N ASN A 184 -19.86 -0.66 -8.46
CA ASN A 184 -21.20 -0.18 -8.13
C ASN A 184 -21.21 1.31 -7.73
N SER A 185 -20.14 1.79 -7.11
CA SER A 185 -19.93 3.20 -6.76
C SER A 185 -19.33 4.02 -7.91
N ASN A 186 -19.11 3.39 -9.08
CA ASN A 186 -18.47 4.01 -10.25
C ASN A 186 -17.08 4.62 -9.96
N ILE A 187 -16.35 4.06 -9.01
CA ILE A 187 -14.97 4.44 -8.68
C ILE A 187 -14.02 3.64 -9.57
N LYS A 188 -13.41 4.32 -10.55
CA LYS A 188 -12.53 3.71 -11.56
C LYS A 188 -11.08 4.13 -11.33
N LEU A 189 -10.50 3.70 -10.22
CA LEU A 189 -9.09 3.92 -9.93
C LEU A 189 -8.27 2.64 -10.18
N PRO A 190 -7.03 2.74 -10.67
CA PRO A 190 -6.12 1.60 -10.72
C PRO A 190 -5.87 1.06 -9.31
N VAL A 191 -5.80 -0.28 -9.18
CA VAL A 191 -5.62 -0.95 -7.88
C VAL A 191 -4.35 -1.78 -7.88
N ARG A 192 -3.46 -1.51 -6.92
CA ARG A 192 -2.35 -2.38 -6.54
C ARG A 192 -2.79 -3.29 -5.43
N VAL A 193 -2.63 -4.58 -5.63
CA VAL A 193 -3.20 -5.61 -4.76
C VAL A 193 -2.16 -6.08 -3.77
N GLY A 194 -2.39 -5.79 -2.50
CA GLY A 194 -1.50 -6.17 -1.40
C GLY A 194 -1.50 -7.67 -1.14
N PHE A 195 -0.32 -8.27 -1.00
CA PHE A 195 -0.17 -9.66 -0.58
C PHE A 195 0.95 -9.81 0.45
N PRO A 196 0.84 -10.75 1.38
CA PRO A 196 1.88 -11.02 2.34
C PRO A 196 3.04 -11.75 1.68
N GLY A 197 4.27 -11.27 1.90
CA GLY A 197 5.49 -11.99 1.54
C GLY A 197 5.66 -13.29 2.33
N PRO A 198 6.61 -14.14 1.94
CA PRO A 198 6.86 -15.41 2.61
C PRO A 198 7.31 -15.18 4.07
N ALA A 199 6.49 -15.61 5.02
CA ALA A 199 6.78 -15.49 6.44
C ALA A 199 6.25 -16.69 7.23
N SER A 200 6.66 -16.82 8.50
CA SER A 200 6.10 -17.84 9.38
C SER A 200 4.62 -17.53 9.69
N PHE A 201 3.83 -18.57 9.92
CA PHE A 201 2.44 -18.41 10.32
C PHE A 201 2.26 -17.46 11.52
N LYS A 202 3.13 -17.55 12.53
CA LYS A 202 3.12 -16.66 13.69
C LYS A 202 3.33 -15.20 13.30
N THR A 203 4.24 -14.94 12.39
CA THR A 203 4.51 -13.60 11.86
C THR A 203 3.28 -13.07 11.13
N LEU A 204 2.72 -13.84 10.20
CA LEU A 204 1.52 -13.46 9.45
C LEU A 204 0.31 -13.22 10.36
N LEU A 205 0.13 -14.05 11.38
CA LEU A 205 -0.94 -13.88 12.37
C LEU A 205 -0.81 -12.55 13.13
N ASN A 206 0.39 -12.24 13.62
CA ASN A 206 0.63 -11.00 14.35
C ASN A 206 0.38 -9.77 13.47
N PHE A 207 0.93 -9.75 12.26
CA PHE A 207 0.72 -8.64 11.33
C PHE A 207 -0.74 -8.53 10.89
N GLY A 208 -1.43 -9.66 10.65
CA GLY A 208 -2.84 -9.67 10.32
C GLY A 208 -3.73 -9.06 11.40
N ILE A 209 -3.42 -9.33 12.69
CA ILE A 209 -4.12 -8.71 13.82
C ILE A 209 -3.85 -7.20 13.87
N MET A 210 -2.58 -6.79 13.74
CA MET A 210 -2.19 -5.38 13.78
C MET A 210 -2.79 -4.56 12.63
N SER A 211 -2.91 -5.17 11.45
CA SER A 211 -3.43 -4.51 10.24
C SER A 211 -4.95 -4.58 10.10
N GLY A 212 -5.65 -5.26 11.03
CA GLY A 212 -7.11 -5.36 11.02
C GLY A 212 -7.70 -6.22 9.90
N VAL A 213 -6.91 -7.10 9.26
CA VAL A 213 -7.38 -8.01 8.21
C VAL A 213 -8.13 -9.22 8.78
N GLY A 214 -9.22 -8.95 9.49
CA GLY A 214 -9.90 -9.95 10.34
C GLY A 214 -10.59 -11.08 9.59
N ASN A 215 -11.20 -10.81 8.44
CA ASN A 215 -11.95 -11.81 7.66
C ASN A 215 -11.00 -12.83 7.03
N SER A 216 -9.96 -12.39 6.35
CA SER A 216 -8.98 -13.29 5.75
C SER A 216 -8.07 -13.94 6.80
N LEU A 217 -7.88 -13.31 7.97
CA LEU A 217 -7.19 -13.93 9.10
C LEU A 217 -7.93 -15.18 9.62
N SER A 218 -9.26 -15.16 9.62
CA SER A 218 -10.08 -16.33 9.97
C SER A 218 -9.91 -17.47 8.97
N PHE A 219 -9.74 -17.15 7.69
CA PHE A 219 -9.39 -18.12 6.65
C PHE A 219 -8.00 -18.75 6.91
N LEU A 220 -6.99 -17.92 7.22
CA LEU A 220 -5.65 -18.39 7.56
C LEU A 220 -5.68 -19.36 8.77
N LYS A 221 -6.44 -19.03 9.82
CA LYS A 221 -6.59 -19.88 11.00
C LYS A 221 -7.26 -21.23 10.70
N LYS A 222 -8.30 -21.26 9.86
CA LYS A 222 -9.01 -22.49 9.48
C LYS A 222 -8.13 -23.44 8.65
N ASN A 223 -7.30 -22.91 7.78
CA ASN A 223 -6.44 -23.68 6.89
C ASN A 223 -5.11 -24.11 7.55
N SER A 224 -4.79 -23.58 8.73
CA SER A 224 -3.60 -23.94 9.51
C SER A 224 -3.75 -25.23 10.35
N SER A 225 -4.81 -26.02 10.17
CA SER A 225 -5.11 -27.19 10.99
C SER A 225 -4.10 -28.36 10.93
N LYS A 226 -3.09 -28.29 10.06
CA LYS A 226 -1.93 -29.17 10.08
C LYS A 226 -0.81 -28.51 10.87
N VAL A 227 -0.64 -28.90 12.12
CA VAL A 227 0.37 -28.39 13.08
C VAL A 227 1.80 -28.41 12.53
N THR A 228 2.10 -29.24 11.54
CA THR A 228 3.37 -29.28 10.81
C THR A 228 3.60 -28.06 9.92
N ASP A 229 2.56 -27.35 9.47
CA ASP A 229 2.66 -26.20 8.57
C ASP A 229 2.98 -24.89 9.31
N LEU A 230 2.89 -24.89 10.65
CA LEU A 230 3.21 -23.72 11.51
C LEU A 230 4.67 -23.26 11.40
N LEU A 231 5.56 -24.14 10.91
CA LEU A 231 6.99 -23.87 10.74
C LEU A 231 7.39 -23.71 9.27
N THR A 232 6.49 -24.03 8.33
CA THR A 232 6.72 -23.86 6.89
C THR A 232 6.17 -22.51 6.43
N LYS A 233 6.81 -21.94 5.41
CA LYS A 233 6.32 -20.71 4.78
C LYS A 233 4.96 -21.00 4.13
N THR A 234 3.96 -20.18 4.43
CA THR A 234 2.65 -20.29 3.78
C THR A 234 2.78 -19.89 2.31
N SER A 235 2.07 -20.61 1.43
CA SER A 235 1.97 -20.27 0.01
C SER A 235 0.73 -19.40 -0.23
N ASN A 236 0.87 -18.45 -1.15
CA ASN A 236 -0.22 -17.60 -1.64
C ASN A 236 -0.80 -18.12 -2.99
N ASP A 237 -0.44 -19.33 -3.43
CA ASP A 237 -0.72 -19.83 -4.78
C ASP A 237 -2.21 -19.82 -5.12
N GLU A 238 -3.07 -20.31 -4.20
CA GLU A 238 -4.53 -20.32 -4.42
C GLU A 238 -5.07 -18.89 -4.60
N MET A 239 -4.64 -17.97 -3.74
CA MET A 239 -5.03 -16.56 -3.82
C MET A 239 -4.58 -15.92 -5.14
N PHE A 240 -3.35 -16.19 -5.58
CA PHE A 240 -2.86 -15.68 -6.87
C PHE A 240 -3.62 -16.24 -8.07
N ILE A 241 -4.02 -17.51 -8.03
CA ILE A 241 -4.83 -18.12 -9.09
C ILE A 241 -6.21 -17.47 -9.15
N GLU A 242 -6.87 -17.27 -8.00
CA GLU A 242 -8.18 -16.60 -7.91
C GLU A 242 -8.10 -15.16 -8.42
N LEU A 243 -7.08 -14.42 -7.99
CA LEU A 243 -6.87 -13.02 -8.41
C LEU A 243 -6.54 -12.91 -9.91
N ALA A 244 -5.76 -13.86 -10.46
CA ALA A 244 -5.45 -13.87 -11.89
C ALA A 244 -6.69 -14.13 -12.73
N ASN A 245 -7.57 -15.06 -12.33
CA ASN A 245 -8.85 -15.28 -12.99
C ASN A 245 -9.75 -14.04 -12.92
N PHE A 246 -9.84 -13.43 -11.76
CA PHE A 246 -10.65 -12.22 -11.55
C PHE A 246 -10.12 -11.02 -12.34
N SER A 247 -8.81 -10.88 -12.50
CA SER A 247 -8.20 -9.76 -13.23
C SER A 247 -8.54 -9.73 -14.71
N GLU A 248 -8.92 -10.87 -15.32
CA GLU A 248 -9.40 -10.93 -16.70
C GLU A 248 -10.73 -10.19 -16.88
N GLU A 249 -11.52 -10.09 -15.82
CA GLU A 249 -12.83 -9.41 -15.80
C GLU A 249 -12.72 -7.95 -15.26
N GLN A 250 -11.59 -7.61 -14.60
CA GLN A 250 -11.44 -6.37 -13.85
C GLN A 250 -10.33 -5.46 -14.38
N SER A 251 -10.70 -4.45 -15.13
CA SER A 251 -9.76 -3.53 -15.79
C SER A 251 -8.98 -2.62 -14.83
N SER A 252 -9.44 -2.44 -13.59
CA SER A 252 -8.77 -1.62 -12.59
C SER A 252 -7.60 -2.32 -11.89
N PHE A 253 -7.47 -3.65 -12.02
CA PHE A 253 -6.35 -4.38 -11.47
C PHE A 253 -5.04 -3.98 -12.18
N LYS A 254 -4.11 -3.35 -11.44
CA LYS A 254 -2.87 -2.83 -12.00
C LYS A 254 -1.74 -3.85 -11.88
N ASN A 255 -1.35 -4.19 -10.64
CA ASN A 255 -0.37 -5.21 -10.36
C ASN A 255 -0.30 -5.51 -8.83
N PHE A 256 0.64 -6.33 -8.42
CA PHE A 256 0.80 -6.73 -7.03
C PHE A 256 1.69 -5.80 -6.20
N HIS A 257 1.42 -5.77 -4.89
CA HIS A 257 2.18 -5.03 -3.89
C HIS A 257 2.56 -5.96 -2.73
N CYS A 258 3.85 -6.24 -2.55
CA CYS A 258 4.37 -7.19 -1.58
C CYS A 258 4.65 -6.53 -0.23
N PHE A 259 4.13 -7.12 0.83
CA PHE A 259 4.47 -6.80 2.22
C PHE A 259 5.49 -7.81 2.75
N PRO A 260 6.80 -7.57 2.69
CA PRO A 260 7.82 -8.46 3.23
C PRO A 260 7.91 -8.27 4.75
N PHE A 261 7.77 -9.35 5.51
CA PHE A 261 7.76 -9.34 6.96
C PHE A 261 9.10 -9.74 7.58
#